data_cc953397f56e5c69216198ede2a3bbea
#
_entry.id   cc953397f56e5c69216198ede2a3bbea
#
_cell.length_a   1.000
_cell.length_b   1.000
_cell.length_c   1.000
_cell.angle_alpha   90.00
_cell.angle_beta   90.00
_cell.angle_gamma   90.00
#
_symmetry.space_group_name_H-M   'P 1'
#
loop_
_entity.id
_entity.type
_entity.pdbx_description
1 polymer ?
#
loop_
_entity_poly.entity_id
_entity_poly.type
_entity_poly.pdbx_seq_one_letter_code
_entity_poly.pdbx_strand_id
1 'polypeptide(L)'
;LTAGDDRYGTGARFDDLYALFLFDRELRELLFSAITRAEAALKAVCAHEFTRLHPDEVNPYLNPDYYDSRRRPSAVALIDKVFKRILELDGNPRNRGDYGGKAYIRHCMEDHNGQVPLWVLANHLSFGQTVWFFQVQSPAVRLAV
;
A
#
# COMPACT_ATOMS: atom_id res chain seq x y z
N LEU A 1 -5.95 -11.39 33.25
CA LEU A 1 -5.89 -12.72 32.60
C LEU A 1 -4.84 -13.54 33.31
N THR A 2 -5.27 -14.40 34.25
CA THR A 2 -4.40 -15.37 34.93
C THR A 2 -4.21 -16.56 33.98
N ALA A 3 -2.99 -16.85 33.61
CA ALA A 3 -2.63 -18.06 32.87
C ALA A 3 -2.97 -19.30 33.75
N GLY A 4 -3.89 -20.14 33.29
CA GLY A 4 -4.01 -21.46 33.86
C GLY A 4 -5.40 -22.11 34.00
N ASP A 5 -6.48 -21.51 33.51
CA ASP A 5 -7.76 -22.20 33.51
C ASP A 5 -8.42 -22.19 32.13
N ASP A 6 -8.08 -23.19 31.32
CA ASP A 6 -8.68 -23.44 29.98
C ASP A 6 -10.11 -24.03 30.09
N ARG A 7 -10.77 -23.87 31.24
CA ARG A 7 -12.14 -24.37 31.45
C ARG A 7 -13.15 -23.32 31.04
N TYR A 8 -14.02 -23.69 30.12
CA TYR A 8 -15.23 -22.91 29.83
C TYR A 8 -16.05 -22.73 31.11
N GLY A 9 -16.54 -21.49 31.33
CA GLY A 9 -17.40 -21.19 32.47
C GLY A 9 -18.65 -22.12 32.51
N THR A 10 -19.10 -22.47 33.72
CA THR A 10 -20.33 -23.24 33.90
C THR A 10 -21.50 -22.48 33.25
N GLY A 11 -22.06 -23.05 32.17
CA GLY A 11 -23.18 -22.47 31.43
C GLY A 11 -22.85 -22.09 29.97
N ALA A 12 -21.59 -22.19 29.53
CA ALA A 12 -21.26 -22.01 28.15
C ALA A 12 -21.88 -23.09 27.25
N ARG A 13 -22.73 -22.68 26.31
CA ARG A 13 -23.38 -23.61 25.37
C ARG A 13 -22.59 -23.61 24.07
N PHE A 14 -22.50 -24.76 23.42
CA PHE A 14 -21.84 -24.89 22.11
C PHE A 14 -22.45 -23.95 21.07
N ASP A 15 -23.79 -23.82 21.08
CA ASP A 15 -24.51 -22.96 20.16
C ASP A 15 -24.09 -21.49 20.28
N ASP A 16 -23.85 -21.01 21.52
CA ASP A 16 -23.39 -19.63 21.76
C ASP A 16 -21.96 -19.41 21.24
N LEU A 17 -21.09 -20.39 21.46
CA LEU A 17 -19.72 -20.35 20.92
C LEU A 17 -19.69 -20.39 19.38
N TYR A 18 -20.57 -21.21 18.80
CA TYR A 18 -20.67 -21.31 17.35
C TYR A 18 -21.26 -20.04 16.75
N ALA A 19 -22.26 -19.44 17.36
CA ALA A 19 -22.80 -18.13 16.93
C ALA A 19 -21.75 -17.03 17.00
N LEU A 20 -20.93 -16.99 18.06
CA LEU A 20 -19.83 -16.04 18.20
C LEU A 20 -18.77 -16.26 17.13
N PHE A 21 -18.42 -17.50 16.82
CA PHE A 21 -17.49 -17.84 15.74
C PHE A 21 -18.00 -17.36 14.36
N LEU A 22 -19.29 -17.59 14.06
CA LEU A 22 -19.90 -17.11 12.81
C LEU A 22 -19.88 -15.58 12.73
N PHE A 23 -20.26 -14.92 13.81
CA PHE A 23 -20.22 -13.44 13.90
C PHE A 23 -18.81 -12.89 13.67
N ASP A 24 -17.80 -13.45 14.33
CA ASP A 24 -16.40 -13.02 14.17
C ASP A 24 -15.92 -13.21 12.71
N ARG A 25 -16.29 -14.33 12.07
CA ARG A 25 -15.97 -14.58 10.67
C ARG A 25 -16.60 -13.55 9.74
N GLU A 26 -17.90 -13.30 9.88
CA GLU A 26 -18.62 -12.33 9.04
C GLU A 26 -18.08 -10.91 9.26
N LEU A 27 -17.80 -10.54 10.51
CA LEU A 27 -17.21 -9.26 10.83
C LEU A 27 -15.83 -9.07 10.16
N ARG A 28 -14.98 -10.10 10.21
CA ARG A 28 -13.66 -10.08 9.53
C ARG A 28 -13.80 -9.94 8.03
N GLU A 29 -14.72 -10.66 7.40
CA GLU A 29 -14.96 -10.57 5.95
C GLU A 29 -15.41 -9.17 5.55
N LEU A 30 -16.32 -8.55 6.29
CA LEU A 30 -16.78 -7.18 6.06
C LEU A 30 -15.65 -6.17 6.23
N LEU A 31 -14.89 -6.25 7.32
CA LEU A 31 -13.77 -5.35 7.60
C LEU A 31 -12.67 -5.49 6.54
N PHE A 32 -12.31 -6.72 6.17
CA PHE A 32 -11.31 -6.96 5.13
C PHE A 32 -11.73 -6.38 3.78
N SER A 33 -12.98 -6.59 3.39
CA SER A 33 -13.54 -6.01 2.15
C SER A 33 -13.49 -4.48 2.17
N ALA A 34 -13.90 -3.85 3.28
CA ALA A 34 -13.87 -2.40 3.43
C ALA A 34 -12.46 -1.82 3.37
N ILE A 35 -11.50 -2.43 4.08
CA ILE A 35 -10.10 -2.02 4.11
C ILE A 35 -9.47 -2.15 2.72
N THR A 36 -9.72 -3.25 2.00
CA THR A 36 -9.19 -3.48 0.66
C THR A 36 -9.69 -2.42 -0.33
N ARG A 37 -10.97 -2.06 -0.25
CA ARG A 37 -11.55 -0.99 -1.08
C ARG A 37 -10.95 0.37 -0.75
N ALA A 38 -10.81 0.69 0.53
CA ALA A 38 -10.20 1.93 0.98
C ALA A 38 -8.74 2.04 0.53
N GLU A 39 -7.98 0.95 0.64
CA GLU A 39 -6.59 0.89 0.16
C GLU A 39 -6.50 1.15 -1.35
N ALA A 40 -7.30 0.46 -2.14
CA ALA A 40 -7.32 0.63 -3.60
C ALA A 40 -7.68 2.07 -4.00
N ALA A 41 -8.71 2.65 -3.36
CA ALA A 41 -9.12 4.03 -3.59
C ALA A 41 -8.00 5.01 -3.21
N LEU A 42 -7.39 4.83 -2.04
CA LEU A 42 -6.29 5.70 -1.58
C LEU A 42 -5.09 5.65 -2.53
N LYS A 43 -4.68 4.46 -3.00
CA LYS A 43 -3.62 4.30 -4.00
C LYS A 43 -3.94 5.04 -5.29
N ALA A 44 -5.14 4.84 -5.82
CA ALA A 44 -5.56 5.43 -7.08
C ALA A 44 -5.61 6.96 -7.00
N VAL A 45 -6.25 7.53 -5.97
CA VAL A 45 -6.39 8.98 -5.82
C VAL A 45 -5.04 9.64 -5.54
N CYS A 46 -4.21 9.08 -4.64
CA CYS A 46 -2.88 9.61 -4.38
C CYS A 46 -2.00 9.61 -5.64
N ALA A 47 -2.01 8.51 -6.40
CA ALA A 47 -1.22 8.42 -7.62
C ALA A 47 -1.72 9.39 -8.69
N HIS A 48 -3.04 9.50 -8.86
CA HIS A 48 -3.66 10.41 -9.82
C HIS A 48 -3.33 11.87 -9.50
N GLU A 49 -3.60 12.33 -8.28
CA GLU A 49 -3.40 13.72 -7.88
C GLU A 49 -1.91 14.12 -7.90
N PHE A 50 -1.04 13.21 -7.47
CA PHE A 50 0.40 13.45 -7.56
C PHE A 50 0.87 13.62 -9.01
N THR A 51 0.45 12.71 -9.91
CA THR A 51 0.82 12.77 -11.34
C THR A 51 0.24 14.00 -12.02
N ARG A 52 -0.99 14.38 -11.67
CA ARG A 52 -1.65 15.59 -12.20
C ARG A 52 -0.88 16.88 -11.90
N LEU A 53 -0.19 16.94 -10.76
CA LEU A 53 0.63 18.09 -10.39
C LEU A 53 2.02 18.10 -11.07
N HIS A 54 2.46 16.96 -11.61
CA HIS A 54 3.79 16.80 -12.22
C HIS A 54 3.69 16.08 -13.59
N PRO A 55 2.94 16.62 -14.57
CA PRO A 55 2.58 15.90 -15.80
C PRO A 55 3.75 15.65 -16.74
N ASP A 56 4.74 16.52 -16.74
CA ASP A 56 5.87 16.50 -17.70
C ASP A 56 7.14 15.85 -17.15
N GLU A 57 7.08 15.35 -15.92
CA GLU A 57 8.24 14.81 -15.22
C GLU A 57 8.34 13.28 -15.34
N VAL A 58 9.55 12.81 -15.55
CA VAL A 58 9.83 11.36 -15.57
C VAL A 58 10.05 10.88 -14.14
N ASN A 59 9.24 9.91 -13.69
CA ASN A 59 9.30 9.35 -12.34
C ASN A 59 9.30 10.43 -11.23
N PRO A 60 8.36 11.39 -11.23
CA PRO A 60 8.38 12.55 -10.32
C PRO A 60 8.35 12.14 -8.86
N TYR A 61 7.83 10.96 -8.54
CA TYR A 61 7.76 10.41 -7.20
C TYR A 61 9.14 10.07 -6.59
N LEU A 62 10.20 10.08 -7.38
CA LEU A 62 11.58 9.94 -6.90
C LEU A 62 12.22 11.27 -6.49
N ASN A 63 11.57 12.39 -6.76
CA ASN A 63 12.07 13.71 -6.38
C ASN A 63 11.49 14.15 -5.03
N PRO A 64 12.31 14.27 -3.96
CA PRO A 64 11.82 14.63 -2.64
C PRO A 64 11.28 16.07 -2.55
N ASP A 65 11.56 16.93 -3.53
CA ASP A 65 11.08 18.31 -3.54
C ASP A 65 9.59 18.44 -3.89
N TYR A 66 8.97 17.38 -4.43
CA TYR A 66 7.55 17.34 -4.78
C TYR A 66 6.64 16.93 -3.63
N TYR A 67 7.22 16.64 -2.47
CA TYR A 67 6.49 16.28 -1.26
C TYR A 67 6.38 17.48 -0.28
N ASP A 68 5.63 17.27 0.81
CA ASP A 68 5.53 18.28 1.86
C ASP A 68 6.92 18.60 2.44
N SER A 69 7.36 19.85 2.34
CA SER A 69 8.67 20.30 2.81
C SER A 69 8.89 20.00 4.30
N ARG A 70 7.82 20.05 5.11
CA ARG A 70 7.85 19.73 6.55
C ARG A 70 8.10 18.24 6.80
N ARG A 71 7.84 17.40 5.82
CA ARG A 71 7.99 15.94 5.88
C ARG A 71 9.09 15.42 4.96
N ARG A 72 9.94 16.31 4.45
CA ARG A 72 11.02 15.97 3.52
C ARG A 72 11.89 14.79 3.99
N PRO A 73 12.36 14.70 5.26
CA PRO A 73 13.14 13.53 5.68
C PRO A 73 12.38 12.22 5.58
N SER A 74 11.07 12.25 5.86
CA SER A 74 10.19 11.09 5.71
C SER A 74 9.95 10.73 4.24
N ALA A 75 9.83 11.72 3.35
CA ALA A 75 9.71 11.51 1.91
C ALA A 75 10.99 10.88 1.33
N VAL A 76 12.17 11.38 1.69
CA VAL A 76 13.46 10.77 1.31
C VAL A 76 13.53 9.33 1.78
N ALA A 77 13.15 9.04 3.02
CA ALA A 77 13.15 7.68 3.55
C ALA A 77 12.16 6.75 2.81
N LEU A 78 10.98 7.26 2.41
CA LEU A 78 10.02 6.52 1.59
C LEU A 78 10.61 6.19 0.21
N ILE A 79 11.20 7.19 -0.44
CA ILE A 79 11.82 7.02 -1.76
C ILE A 79 12.91 5.96 -1.69
N ASP A 80 13.85 6.06 -0.76
CA ASP A 80 15.01 5.18 -0.70
C ASP A 80 14.66 3.77 -0.22
N LYS A 81 13.80 3.64 0.79
CA LYS A 81 13.49 2.34 1.41
C LYS A 81 12.36 1.58 0.71
N VAL A 82 11.50 2.28 -0.04
CA VAL A 82 10.33 1.68 -0.65
C VAL A 82 10.40 1.79 -2.17
N PHE A 83 10.34 2.98 -2.73
CA PHE A 83 10.21 3.15 -4.19
C PHE A 83 11.43 2.61 -4.94
N LYS A 84 12.63 3.04 -4.59
CA LYS A 84 13.86 2.53 -5.21
C LYS A 84 13.99 1.02 -5.01
N ARG A 85 13.64 0.53 -3.82
CA ARG A 85 13.70 -0.90 -3.52
C ARG A 85 12.76 -1.73 -4.39
N ILE A 86 11.53 -1.25 -4.63
CA ILE A 86 10.58 -1.90 -5.55
C ILE A 86 11.15 -1.90 -6.97
N LEU A 87 11.64 -0.76 -7.45
CA LEU A 87 12.22 -0.65 -8.79
C LEU A 87 13.44 -1.56 -8.98
N GLU A 88 14.33 -1.64 -7.99
CA GLU A 88 15.51 -2.51 -8.02
C GLU A 88 15.15 -4.00 -8.01
N LEU A 89 14.21 -4.41 -7.17
CA LEU A 89 13.84 -5.81 -7.02
C LEU A 89 12.95 -6.30 -8.16
N ASP A 90 11.94 -5.54 -8.49
CA ASP A 90 10.91 -5.93 -9.45
C ASP A 90 11.29 -5.58 -10.88
N GLY A 91 12.15 -4.58 -11.08
CA GLY A 91 12.76 -4.22 -12.37
C GLY A 91 13.93 -5.11 -12.78
N ASN A 92 14.45 -5.97 -11.90
CA ASN A 92 15.63 -6.79 -12.21
C ASN A 92 15.27 -8.00 -13.08
N PRO A 93 15.86 -8.12 -14.32
CA PRO A 93 15.56 -9.24 -15.22
C PRO A 93 15.97 -10.62 -14.67
N ARG A 94 16.86 -10.66 -13.66
CA ARG A 94 17.32 -11.89 -13.03
C ARG A 94 16.32 -12.47 -12.03
N ASN A 95 15.36 -11.66 -11.55
CA ASN A 95 14.31 -12.09 -10.63
C ASN A 95 13.13 -12.70 -11.39
N ARG A 96 13.37 -13.77 -12.16
CA ARG A 96 12.35 -14.41 -13.02
C ARG A 96 11.28 -15.23 -12.28
N GLY A 97 11.25 -15.21 -10.94
CA GLY A 97 10.54 -16.22 -10.15
C GLY A 97 9.10 -15.90 -9.73
N ASP A 98 8.50 -14.76 -10.11
CA ASP A 98 7.17 -14.46 -9.58
C ASP A 98 6.20 -13.89 -10.63
N TYR A 99 5.02 -14.50 -10.69
CA TYR A 99 3.96 -14.22 -11.66
C TYR A 99 3.08 -13.07 -11.14
N GLY A 100 2.81 -12.05 -11.95
CA GLY A 100 1.86 -11.01 -11.64
C GLY A 100 2.40 -9.58 -11.78
N GLY A 101 2.17 -8.73 -10.80
CA GLY A 101 2.45 -7.29 -10.85
C GLY A 101 3.89 -6.89 -11.21
N LYS A 102 4.88 -7.71 -10.86
CA LYS A 102 6.30 -7.51 -11.18
C LYS A 102 6.58 -7.44 -12.70
N ALA A 103 5.76 -8.11 -13.51
CA ALA A 103 5.90 -8.09 -14.96
C ALA A 103 5.72 -6.69 -15.55
N TYR A 104 4.83 -5.88 -14.98
CA TYR A 104 4.58 -4.51 -15.46
C TYR A 104 5.73 -3.56 -15.15
N ILE A 105 6.33 -3.63 -13.96
CA ILE A 105 7.50 -2.82 -13.62
C ILE A 105 8.66 -3.18 -14.55
N ARG A 106 8.91 -4.46 -14.77
CA ARG A 106 9.95 -4.92 -15.68
C ARG A 106 9.72 -4.43 -17.11
N HIS A 107 8.51 -4.58 -17.61
CA HIS A 107 8.13 -4.05 -18.93
C HIS A 107 8.41 -2.55 -19.04
N CYS A 108 8.03 -1.75 -18.03
CA CYS A 108 8.34 -0.33 -18.02
C CYS A 108 9.86 -0.06 -17.99
N MET A 109 10.62 -0.85 -17.25
CA MET A 109 12.08 -0.69 -17.17
C MET A 109 12.79 -1.04 -18.49
N GLU A 110 12.33 -2.09 -19.18
CA GLU A 110 12.93 -2.61 -20.41
C GLU A 110 12.45 -1.83 -21.66
N ASP A 111 11.13 -1.58 -21.77
CA ASP A 111 10.50 -1.10 -22.99
C ASP A 111 10.20 0.41 -22.98
N HIS A 112 10.21 1.03 -21.78
CA HIS A 112 9.91 2.47 -21.60
C HIS A 112 11.05 3.26 -20.95
N ASN A 113 12.31 2.87 -21.16
CA ASN A 113 13.51 3.58 -20.66
C ASN A 113 13.49 3.84 -19.15
N GLY A 114 12.95 2.91 -18.35
CA GLY A 114 12.85 3.06 -16.90
C GLY A 114 11.77 4.03 -16.43
N GLN A 115 10.87 4.45 -17.30
CA GLN A 115 9.73 5.28 -16.92
C GLN A 115 8.63 4.39 -16.35
N VAL A 116 8.52 4.33 -15.03
CA VAL A 116 7.50 3.54 -14.33
C VAL A 116 6.39 4.49 -13.85
N PRO A 117 5.18 4.40 -14.40
CA PRO A 117 4.08 5.25 -13.93
C PRO A 117 3.79 5.01 -12.45
N LEU A 118 3.48 6.09 -11.71
CA LEU A 118 3.24 6.01 -10.28
C LEU A 118 2.08 5.06 -9.93
N TRP A 119 1.04 4.98 -10.76
CA TRP A 119 -0.07 4.06 -10.53
C TRP A 119 0.36 2.58 -10.63
N VAL A 120 1.36 2.25 -11.46
CA VAL A 120 1.96 0.91 -11.50
C VAL A 120 2.71 0.63 -10.20
N LEU A 121 3.58 1.56 -9.80
CA LEU A 121 4.35 1.44 -8.55
C LEU A 121 3.44 1.34 -7.32
N ALA A 122 2.37 2.14 -7.26
CA ALA A 122 1.45 2.18 -6.13
C ALA A 122 0.76 0.83 -5.87
N ASN A 123 0.55 0.01 -6.90
CA ASN A 123 -0.01 -1.33 -6.74
C ASN A 123 0.90 -2.28 -5.95
N HIS A 124 2.20 -1.99 -5.89
CA HIS A 124 3.18 -2.78 -5.14
C HIS A 124 3.37 -2.33 -3.70
N LEU A 125 2.75 -1.23 -3.29
CA LEU A 125 2.80 -0.75 -1.92
C LEU A 125 1.91 -1.61 -1.01
N SER A 126 2.42 -1.96 0.16
CA SER A 126 1.58 -2.47 1.25
C SER A 126 0.66 -1.35 1.79
N PHE A 127 -0.37 -1.71 2.54
CA PHE A 127 -1.26 -0.72 3.17
C PHE A 127 -0.50 0.32 4.00
N GLY A 128 0.43 -0.12 4.85
CA GLY A 128 1.26 0.79 5.65
C GLY A 128 2.12 1.74 4.80
N GLN A 129 2.68 1.24 3.69
CA GLN A 129 3.43 2.07 2.75
C GLN A 129 2.53 3.06 1.99
N THR A 130 1.29 2.66 1.68
CA THR A 130 0.29 3.55 1.07
C THR A 130 -0.09 4.69 2.02
N VAL A 131 -0.31 4.38 3.29
CA VAL A 131 -0.56 5.40 4.33
C VAL A 131 0.65 6.32 4.48
N TRP A 132 1.86 5.78 4.49
CA TRP A 132 3.09 6.58 4.54
C TRP A 132 3.19 7.50 3.32
N PHE A 133 2.95 6.98 2.11
CA PHE A 133 2.94 7.76 0.87
C PHE A 133 1.91 8.91 0.94
N PHE A 134 0.68 8.65 1.39
CA PHE A 134 -0.31 9.69 1.63
C PHE A 134 0.16 10.76 2.62
N GLN A 135 0.77 10.34 3.73
CA GLN A 135 1.21 11.26 4.78
C GLN A 135 2.29 12.24 4.32
N VAL A 136 3.19 11.84 3.44
CA VAL A 136 4.28 12.71 2.94
C VAL A 136 3.86 13.60 1.78
N GLN A 137 2.66 13.41 1.22
CA GLN A 137 2.14 14.22 0.12
C GLN A 137 2.05 15.70 0.50
N SER A 138 2.11 16.55 -0.52
CA SER A 138 1.85 17.98 -0.37
C SER A 138 0.44 18.23 0.18
N PRO A 139 0.19 19.37 0.86
CA PRO A 139 -1.15 19.72 1.32
C PRO A 139 -2.20 19.71 0.20
N ALA A 140 -1.82 20.10 -1.02
CA ALA A 140 -2.71 20.11 -2.17
C ALA A 140 -3.22 18.70 -2.52
N VAL A 141 -2.33 17.70 -2.55
CA VAL A 141 -2.73 16.31 -2.79
C VAL A 141 -3.58 15.77 -1.65
N ARG A 142 -3.19 16.01 -0.39
CA ARG A 142 -3.93 15.50 0.78
C ARG A 142 -5.35 16.06 0.93
N LEU A 143 -5.60 17.25 0.41
CA LEU A 143 -6.94 17.85 0.42
C LEU A 143 -7.84 17.36 -0.72
N ALA A 144 -7.24 16.78 -1.79
CA ALA A 144 -7.97 16.21 -2.91
C ALA A 144 -8.36 14.74 -2.68
N VAL A 145 -7.77 14.08 -1.68
CA VAL A 145 -8.03 12.69 -1.25
C VAL A 145 -9.11 12.65 -0.17
#